data_67146c6bce9e83b90b76e0851f1516a5
#
_entry.id   67146c6bce9e83b90b76e0851f1516a5
#
_cell.length_a   1.000
_cell.length_b   1.000
_cell.length_c   1.000
_cell.angle_alpha   90.00
_cell.angle_beta   90.00
_cell.angle_gamma   90.00
#
_symmetry.space_group_name_H-M   'P 1'
#
loop_
_entity.id
_entity.type
_entity.pdbx_description
1 polymer ?
#
loop_
_entity_poly.entity_id
_entity_poly.type
_entity_poly.pdbx_seq_one_letter_code
_entity_poly.pdbx_strand_id
1 'polypeptide(L)'
;MSKVKAAKKGFKVTWKKQSTQTTGYQMQYSTSSKFKKAKTVTISKNKTTSKSVSKLSAKKKYYVRVRTYKTVKIGGKSVKLYSGWSKAKSVTTKK
;
A
#
# COMPACT_ATOMS: atom_id res chain seq x y z
N MET A 1 8.07 3.50 -0.46
CA MET A 1 8.01 2.11 0.05
C MET A 1 9.43 1.60 0.27
N SER A 2 9.69 1.10 1.45
CA SER A 2 11.05 0.71 1.80
C SER A 2 11.33 -0.77 1.56
N LYS A 3 10.36 -1.64 1.83
CA LYS A 3 10.64 -3.07 1.84
C LYS A 3 9.37 -3.89 1.58
N VAL A 4 9.52 -4.97 0.82
CA VAL A 4 8.46 -5.96 0.63
C VAL A 4 9.06 -7.33 0.91
N LYS A 5 8.42 -8.08 1.80
CA LYS A 5 8.90 -9.40 2.21
C LYS A 5 7.85 -10.46 1.90
N ALA A 6 8.24 -11.55 1.26
CA ALA A 6 7.35 -12.66 0.99
C ALA A 6 6.97 -13.39 2.28
N ALA A 7 5.73 -13.86 2.33
CA ALA A 7 5.22 -14.65 3.44
C ALA A 7 4.37 -15.79 2.87
N LYS A 8 4.00 -16.73 3.73
CA LYS A 8 3.16 -17.86 3.32
C LYS A 8 1.81 -17.33 2.80
N LYS A 9 1.53 -17.58 1.53
CA LYS A 9 0.32 -17.12 0.84
C LYS A 9 0.03 -15.63 1.08
N GLY A 10 1.11 -14.82 1.10
CA GLY A 10 0.96 -13.40 1.33
C GLY A 10 2.29 -12.67 1.27
N PHE A 11 2.28 -11.44 1.75
CA PHE A 11 3.49 -10.61 1.84
C PHE A 11 3.29 -9.52 2.88
N LYS A 12 4.41 -8.92 3.29
CA LYS A 12 4.41 -7.78 4.20
C LYS A 12 5.09 -6.61 3.52
N VAL A 13 4.45 -5.45 3.55
CA VAL A 13 4.97 -4.21 3.00
C VAL A 13 5.35 -3.29 4.14
N THR A 14 6.53 -2.69 4.05
CA THR A 14 7.02 -1.72 5.03
C THR A 14 7.37 -0.44 4.29
N TRP A 15 7.06 0.70 4.90
CA TRP A 15 7.35 2.00 4.33
C TRP A 15 7.85 2.96 5.39
N LYS A 16 8.40 4.08 4.94
CA LYS A 16 8.89 5.11 5.82
C LYS A 16 7.74 5.90 6.40
N LYS A 17 7.77 6.13 7.70
CA LYS A 17 6.75 6.93 8.38
C LYS A 17 6.79 8.37 7.85
N GLN A 18 5.62 8.88 7.47
CA GLN A 18 5.43 10.26 7.02
C GLN A 18 4.37 10.88 7.92
N SER A 19 4.80 11.45 9.04
CA SER A 19 3.87 12.01 10.03
C SER A 19 3.50 13.47 9.76
N THR A 20 4.26 14.17 8.92
CA THR A 20 4.01 15.57 8.58
C THR A 20 3.13 15.68 7.34
N GLN A 21 2.01 16.40 7.46
CA GLN A 21 1.06 16.61 6.35
C GLN A 21 0.53 15.32 5.73
N THR A 22 0.44 14.26 6.54
CA THR A 22 -0.04 12.96 6.09
C THR A 22 -1.07 12.45 7.08
N THR A 23 -2.27 12.12 6.61
CA THR A 23 -3.31 11.49 7.43
C THR A 23 -3.10 9.99 7.52
N GLY A 24 -2.68 9.36 6.42
CA GLY A 24 -2.47 7.94 6.37
C GLY A 24 -1.81 7.52 5.08
N TYR A 25 -1.95 6.23 4.77
CA TYR A 25 -1.30 5.62 3.62
C TYR A 25 -2.29 4.81 2.82
N GLN A 26 -2.00 4.63 1.55
CA GLN A 26 -2.76 3.76 0.68
C GLN A 26 -1.82 2.82 -0.02
N MET A 27 -2.10 1.52 0.08
CA MET A 27 -1.30 0.47 -0.56
C MET A 27 -2.14 -0.17 -1.66
N GLN A 28 -1.52 -0.43 -2.80
CA GLN A 28 -2.18 -1.07 -3.91
C GLN A 28 -1.36 -2.27 -4.35
N TYR A 29 -2.02 -3.40 -4.63
CA TYR A 29 -1.32 -4.59 -5.09
C TYR A 29 -2.11 -5.29 -6.19
N SER A 30 -1.39 -5.93 -7.11
CA SER A 30 -1.97 -6.60 -8.26
C SER A 30 -1.01 -7.66 -8.77
N THR A 31 -1.53 -8.64 -9.49
CA THR A 31 -0.70 -9.60 -10.21
C THR A 31 -0.21 -9.04 -11.55
N SER A 32 -0.70 -7.88 -11.96
CA SER A 32 -0.28 -7.21 -13.18
C SER A 32 0.70 -6.08 -12.87
N SER A 33 1.78 -5.97 -13.65
CA SER A 33 2.74 -4.87 -13.51
C SER A 33 2.10 -3.51 -13.83
N LYS A 34 1.00 -3.51 -14.54
CA LYS A 34 0.24 -2.30 -14.87
C LYS A 34 -0.88 -2.03 -13.86
N PHE A 35 -0.93 -2.79 -12.78
CA PHE A 35 -1.94 -2.66 -11.73
C PHE A 35 -3.38 -2.75 -12.23
N LYS A 36 -3.62 -3.63 -13.18
CA LYS A 36 -4.96 -3.95 -13.62
C LYS A 36 -5.69 -4.73 -12.53
N LYS A 37 -6.95 -4.40 -12.28
CA LYS A 37 -7.77 -5.03 -11.24
C LYS A 37 -7.06 -5.03 -9.88
N ALA A 38 -6.31 -3.97 -9.59
CA ALA A 38 -5.56 -3.86 -8.34
C ALA A 38 -6.51 -3.72 -7.15
N LYS A 39 -6.09 -4.30 -6.03
CA LYS A 39 -6.77 -4.09 -4.75
C LYS A 39 -6.10 -2.97 -4.00
N THR A 40 -6.89 -2.13 -3.37
CA THR A 40 -6.40 -0.98 -2.63
C THR A 40 -6.72 -1.14 -1.16
N VAL A 41 -5.70 -0.96 -0.32
CA VAL A 41 -5.84 -0.98 1.14
C VAL A 41 -5.55 0.41 1.67
N THR A 42 -6.46 0.96 2.45
CA THR A 42 -6.29 2.28 3.06
C THR A 42 -5.96 2.13 4.53
N ILE A 43 -4.88 2.76 4.95
CA ILE A 43 -4.43 2.78 6.35
C ILE A 43 -4.64 4.20 6.86
N SER A 44 -5.59 4.39 7.77
CA SER A 44 -5.98 5.71 8.27
C SER A 44 -5.09 6.25 9.37
N LYS A 45 -4.02 5.54 9.73
CA LYS A 45 -3.10 5.95 10.79
C LYS A 45 -1.73 6.27 10.20
N ASN A 46 -1.27 7.51 10.35
CA ASN A 46 0.03 7.91 9.81
C ASN A 46 1.21 7.34 10.60
N LYS A 47 0.97 6.74 11.76
CA LYS A 47 2.01 6.07 12.56
C LYS A 47 2.25 4.63 12.11
N THR A 48 1.36 4.08 11.29
CA THR A 48 1.52 2.72 10.78
C THR A 48 2.57 2.71 9.67
N THR A 49 3.55 1.82 9.78
CA THR A 49 4.65 1.73 8.82
C THR A 49 4.70 0.39 8.09
N SER A 50 3.76 -0.50 8.37
CA SER A 50 3.72 -1.80 7.70
C SER A 50 2.30 -2.33 7.58
N LYS A 51 2.11 -3.21 6.62
CA LYS A 51 0.84 -3.92 6.42
C LYS A 51 1.13 -5.30 5.86
N SER A 52 0.52 -6.31 6.46
CA SER A 52 0.60 -7.68 5.97
C SER A 52 -0.66 -8.00 5.17
N VAL A 53 -0.47 -8.67 4.05
CA VAL A 53 -1.57 -9.18 3.22
C VAL A 53 -1.48 -10.70 3.22
N SER A 54 -2.61 -11.36 3.45
CA SER A 54 -2.68 -12.82 3.53
C SER A 54 -3.83 -13.34 2.69
N LYS A 55 -4.04 -14.65 2.71
CA LYS A 55 -5.09 -15.32 1.95
C LYS A 55 -4.95 -15.12 0.44
N LEU A 56 -3.71 -15.03 -0.03
CA LEU A 56 -3.39 -14.92 -1.44
C LEU A 56 -3.03 -16.29 -2.01
N SER A 57 -2.90 -16.35 -3.33
CA SER A 57 -2.42 -17.56 -4.00
C SER A 57 -0.97 -17.82 -3.65
N ALA A 58 -0.62 -19.09 -3.43
CA ALA A 58 0.76 -19.48 -3.15
C ALA A 58 1.61 -19.35 -4.41
N LYS A 59 2.90 -19.05 -4.24
CA LYS A 59 3.87 -18.97 -5.35
C LYS A 59 3.40 -18.06 -6.49
N LYS A 60 2.70 -16.98 -6.15
CA LYS A 60 2.20 -16.02 -7.12
C LYS A 60 2.96 -14.70 -6.99
N LYS A 61 3.33 -14.11 -8.12
CA LYS A 61 4.00 -12.82 -8.13
C LYS A 61 2.99 -11.69 -8.06
N TYR A 62 3.21 -10.79 -7.11
CA TYR A 62 2.40 -9.59 -6.94
C TYR A 62 3.25 -8.34 -7.07
N TYR A 63 2.66 -7.29 -7.61
CA TYR A 63 3.27 -5.97 -7.69
C TYR A 63 2.60 -5.08 -6.67
N VAL A 64 3.39 -4.32 -5.92
CA VAL A 64 2.92 -3.52 -4.80
C VAL A 64 3.45 -2.09 -4.92
N ARG A 65 2.61 -1.13 -4.59
CA ARG A 65 3.01 0.27 -4.50
C ARG A 65 2.25 0.94 -3.37
N VAL A 66 2.81 2.03 -2.83
CA VAL A 66 2.27 2.77 -1.69
C VAL A 66 2.26 4.26 -2.00
N ARG A 67 1.30 4.97 -1.46
CA ARG A 67 1.27 6.43 -1.47
C ARG A 67 0.73 6.94 -0.14
N THR A 68 1.00 8.21 0.15
CA THR A 68 0.42 8.88 1.31
C THR A 68 -0.83 9.64 0.88
N TYR A 69 -1.68 9.96 1.86
CA TYR A 69 -2.82 10.84 1.61
C TYR A 69 -3.01 11.78 2.79
N LYS A 70 -3.58 12.94 2.51
CA LYS A 70 -3.94 13.92 3.51
C LYS A 70 -5.43 14.22 3.38
N THR A 71 -6.14 14.19 4.50
CA THR A 71 -7.55 14.56 4.52
C THR A 71 -7.66 16.04 4.89
N VAL A 72 -8.34 16.81 4.05
CA VAL A 72 -8.60 18.23 4.29
C VAL A 72 -10.10 18.48 4.22
N LYS A 73 -10.55 19.52 4.90
CA LYS A 73 -11.97 19.93 4.84
C LYS A 73 -12.09 21.15 3.93
N ILE A 74 -12.93 21.03 2.93
CA ILE A 74 -13.21 22.10 1.99
C ILE A 74 -14.74 22.25 1.91
N GLY A 75 -15.25 23.41 2.32
CA GLY A 75 -16.69 23.65 2.29
C GLY A 75 -17.51 22.67 3.12
N GLY A 76 -16.96 22.21 4.26
CA GLY A 76 -17.62 21.25 5.13
C GLY A 76 -17.51 19.80 4.71
N LYS A 77 -16.83 19.52 3.60
CA LYS A 77 -16.63 18.17 3.10
C LYS A 77 -15.19 17.73 3.28
N SER A 78 -15.01 16.46 3.64
CA SER A 78 -13.67 15.86 3.73
C SER A 78 -13.20 15.43 2.34
N VAL A 79 -12.02 15.88 1.96
CA VAL A 79 -11.41 15.55 0.67
C VAL A 79 -10.05 14.92 0.92
N LYS A 80 -9.74 13.84 0.22
CA LYS A 80 -8.44 13.18 0.31
C LYS A 80 -7.53 13.66 -0.80
N LEU A 81 -6.36 14.16 -0.42
CA LEU A 81 -5.32 14.54 -1.36
C LEU A 81 -4.23 13.48 -1.33
N TYR A 82 -3.89 12.92 -2.49
CA TYR A 82 -2.93 11.82 -2.59
C TYR A 82 -1.60 12.29 -3.12
N SER A 83 -0.53 11.70 -2.61
CA SER A 83 0.80 11.84 -3.21
C SER A 83 0.89 10.94 -4.47
N GLY A 84 1.97 11.09 -5.22
CA GLY A 84 2.27 10.14 -6.27
C GLY A 84 2.55 8.75 -5.69
N TRP A 85 2.30 7.71 -6.46
CA TRP A 85 2.63 6.36 -6.06
C TRP A 85 4.14 6.17 -5.94
N SER A 86 4.58 5.37 -4.98
CA SER A 86 5.95 4.93 -4.89
C SER A 86 6.29 4.05 -6.11
N LYS A 87 7.58 3.84 -6.34
CA LYS A 87 8.03 2.87 -7.33
C LYS A 87 7.49 1.49 -6.96
N ALA A 88 6.94 0.78 -7.93
CA ALA A 88 6.39 -0.55 -7.69
C ALA A 88 7.51 -1.54 -7.37
N LYS A 89 7.23 -2.44 -6.43
CA LYS A 89 8.10 -3.57 -6.12
C LYS A 89 7.32 -4.86 -6.31
N SER A 90 8.01 -5.91 -6.69
CA SER A 90 7.39 -7.21 -6.85
C SER A 90 7.77 -8.16 -5.73
N VAL A 91 6.89 -9.10 -5.42
CA VAL A 91 7.10 -10.11 -4.41
C VAL A 91 6.39 -11.38 -4.85
N THR A 92 7.02 -12.54 -4.63
CA THR A 92 6.40 -13.82 -4.90
C THR A 92 6.02 -14.46 -3.57
N THR A 93 4.75 -14.78 -3.41
CA THR A 93 4.26 -15.40 -2.18
C THR A 93 4.88 -16.77 -1.97
N LYS A 94 5.03 -17.17 -0.72
CA LYS A 94 5.50 -18.50 -0.37
C LYS A 94 4.35 -19.50 -0.32
N LYS A 95 4.70 -20.74 -0.48
CA LYS A 95 3.76 -21.85 -0.44
C LYS A 95 3.07 -21.99 0.92
#